data_8c52f84cbf3495367dd87b28048b5c04
#
_entry.id   8c52f84cbf3495367dd87b28048b5c04
#
_cell.length_a   1.000
_cell.length_b   1.000
_cell.length_c   1.000
_cell.angle_alpha   90.00
_cell.angle_beta   90.00
_cell.angle_gamma   90.00
#
_symmetry.space_group_name_H-M   'P 1'
#
loop_
_entity.id
_entity.type
_entity.pdbx_description
1 polymer ?
#
loop_
_entity_poly.entity_id
_entity_poly.type
_entity_poly.pdbx_seq_one_letter_code
_entity_poly.pdbx_strand_id
1 'polypeptide(L)'
;MPSKTSDIHRRRIEKDIRHQSSRTDPIIPKQSFSRLVHEILADSSPDGLNVRAEAVQALQCATEDYVTEAFSRASDVACYSSRDTVSEHDLRFALGASAVGRGKSASLQQPCALQEPAAQTDNS
;
A
#
# COMPACT_ATOMS: atom_id res chain seq x y z
N MET A 1 15.81 30.74 -0.92
CA MET A 1 16.63 29.95 -1.86
C MET A 1 16.74 28.53 -1.30
N PRO A 2 16.15 27.52 -1.91
CA PRO A 2 16.35 26.14 -1.48
C PRO A 2 17.82 25.75 -1.70
N SER A 3 18.42 25.13 -0.70
CA SER A 3 19.82 24.73 -0.78
C SER A 3 19.98 23.61 -1.81
N LYS A 4 21.09 23.61 -2.56
CA LYS A 4 21.40 22.58 -3.57
C LYS A 4 21.34 21.15 -3.01
N THR A 5 21.55 20.99 -1.71
CA THR A 5 21.51 19.71 -0.99
C THR A 5 20.08 19.17 -0.88
N SER A 6 19.07 20.03 -0.67
CA SER A 6 17.67 19.63 -0.58
C SER A 6 17.13 19.14 -1.94
N ASP A 7 17.57 19.76 -3.03
CA ASP A 7 17.17 19.35 -4.39
C ASP A 7 17.75 17.98 -4.78
N ILE A 8 18.99 17.70 -4.39
CA ILE A 8 19.63 16.40 -4.64
C ILE A 8 18.89 15.29 -3.86
N HIS A 9 18.55 15.57 -2.60
CA HIS A 9 17.82 14.62 -1.75
C HIS A 9 16.42 14.34 -2.31
N ARG A 10 15.70 15.38 -2.71
CA ARG A 10 14.39 15.28 -3.33
C ARG A 10 14.41 14.45 -4.62
N ARG A 11 15.35 14.71 -5.52
CA ARG A 11 15.51 13.95 -6.79
C ARG A 11 15.82 12.47 -6.54
N ARG A 12 16.59 12.17 -5.49
CA ARG A 12 16.89 10.78 -5.10
C ARG A 12 15.63 10.07 -4.64
N ILE A 13 14.84 10.70 -3.76
CA ILE A 13 13.56 10.16 -3.28
C ILE A 13 12.58 9.97 -4.45
N GLU A 14 12.44 10.93 -5.34
CA GLU A 14 11.57 10.84 -6.51
C GLU A 14 11.98 9.68 -7.44
N LYS A 15 13.28 9.47 -7.62
CA LYS A 15 13.81 8.34 -8.40
C LYS A 15 13.51 7.01 -7.73
N ASP A 16 13.68 6.91 -6.42
CA ASP A 16 13.42 5.69 -5.66
C ASP A 16 11.92 5.36 -5.65
N ILE A 17 11.05 6.35 -5.47
CA ILE A 17 9.59 6.19 -5.56
C ILE A 17 9.20 5.68 -6.96
N ARG A 18 9.73 6.30 -8.02
CA ARG A 18 9.43 5.89 -9.40
C ARG A 18 9.94 4.48 -9.70
N HIS A 19 11.10 4.11 -9.19
CA HIS A 19 11.64 2.77 -9.34
C HIS A 19 10.81 1.72 -8.58
N GLN A 20 10.33 2.04 -7.39
CA GLN A 20 9.47 1.14 -6.61
C GLN A 20 8.07 1.00 -7.20
N SER A 21 7.46 2.10 -7.68
CA SER A 21 6.12 2.07 -8.28
C SER A 21 6.06 1.33 -9.63
N SER A 22 7.18 1.15 -10.31
CA SER A 22 7.26 0.38 -11.56
C SER A 22 7.48 -1.13 -11.33
N ARG A 23 7.68 -1.58 -10.09
CA ARG A 23 7.88 -3.00 -9.77
C ARG A 23 6.53 -3.68 -9.56
N THR A 24 6.36 -4.78 -10.29
CA THR A 24 5.22 -5.71 -10.09
C THR A 24 5.48 -6.69 -8.94
N ASP A 25 6.73 -6.74 -8.45
CA ASP A 25 7.11 -7.61 -7.34
C ASP A 25 6.62 -7.04 -6.00
N PRO A 26 6.29 -7.91 -5.02
CA PRO A 26 5.94 -7.50 -3.67
C PRO A 26 7.01 -6.60 -3.04
N ILE A 27 6.59 -5.57 -2.34
CA ILE A 27 7.47 -4.59 -1.70
C ILE A 27 8.15 -5.20 -0.47
N ILE A 28 7.41 -6.01 0.28
CA ILE A 28 7.93 -6.72 1.46
C ILE A 28 8.77 -7.92 1.00
N PRO A 29 9.99 -8.13 1.54
CA PRO A 29 10.78 -9.31 1.20
C PRO A 29 10.04 -10.61 1.55
N LYS A 30 9.90 -11.51 0.58
CA LYS A 30 9.15 -12.78 0.72
C LYS A 30 9.60 -13.62 1.92
N GLN A 31 10.91 -13.71 2.15
CA GLN A 31 11.46 -14.49 3.28
C GLN A 31 11.07 -13.91 4.64
N SER A 32 11.16 -12.58 4.78
CA SER A 32 10.79 -11.91 6.04
C SER A 32 9.30 -12.03 6.32
N PHE A 33 8.47 -11.89 5.28
CA PHE A 33 7.03 -12.04 5.41
C PHE A 33 6.64 -13.49 5.74
N SER A 34 7.24 -14.47 5.06
CA SER A 34 7.00 -15.89 5.34
C SER A 34 7.35 -16.27 6.78
N ARG A 35 8.49 -15.78 7.29
CA ARG A 35 8.88 -16.00 8.68
C ARG A 35 7.85 -15.45 9.65
N LEU A 36 7.40 -14.20 9.44
CA LEU A 36 6.39 -13.55 10.26
C LEU A 36 5.07 -14.36 10.27
N VAL A 37 4.62 -14.83 9.11
CA VAL A 37 3.39 -15.63 8.99
C VAL A 37 3.52 -16.93 9.79
N HIS A 38 4.65 -17.63 9.68
CA HIS A 38 4.89 -18.86 10.44
C HIS A 38 4.93 -18.60 11.94
N GLU A 39 5.51 -17.50 12.39
CA GLU A 39 5.58 -17.09 13.78
C GLU A 39 4.18 -16.82 14.36
N ILE A 40 3.37 -16.04 13.65
CA ILE A 40 1.97 -15.76 14.03
C ILE A 40 1.12 -17.05 14.07
N LEU A 41 1.32 -17.96 13.13
CA LEU A 41 0.60 -19.22 13.09
C LEU A 41 1.00 -20.17 14.23
N ALA A 42 2.29 -20.20 14.59
CA ALA A 42 2.77 -20.98 15.71
C ALA A 42 2.15 -20.49 17.04
N ASP A 43 1.99 -19.18 17.20
CA ASP A 43 1.34 -18.60 18.38
C ASP A 43 -0.18 -18.82 18.40
N SER A 44 -0.80 -18.87 17.24
CA SER A 44 -2.27 -18.98 17.11
C SER A 44 -2.77 -20.41 17.09
N SER A 45 -1.94 -21.39 16.72
CA SER A 45 -2.28 -22.79 16.57
C SER A 45 -1.21 -23.70 17.15
N PRO A 46 -1.35 -24.15 18.40
CA PRO A 46 -0.38 -25.04 19.03
C PRO A 46 -0.24 -26.41 18.33
N ASP A 47 -1.22 -26.81 17.52
CA ASP A 47 -1.23 -28.08 16.78
C ASP A 47 -0.44 -28.06 15.45
N GLY A 48 0.28 -26.94 15.15
CA GLY A 48 1.16 -26.86 14.00
C GLY A 48 0.44 -26.81 12.64
N LEU A 49 -0.20 -25.68 12.35
CA LEU A 49 -0.82 -25.47 11.05
C LEU A 49 0.24 -25.27 9.94
N ASN A 50 0.20 -26.13 8.92
CA ASN A 50 1.05 -25.99 7.74
C ASN A 50 0.37 -25.09 6.70
N VAL A 51 1.12 -24.11 6.17
CA VAL A 51 0.64 -23.18 5.15
C VAL A 51 1.41 -23.39 3.86
N ARG A 52 0.69 -23.45 2.74
CA ARG A 52 1.30 -23.54 1.41
C ARG A 52 1.91 -22.22 0.99
N ALA A 53 2.95 -22.28 0.16
CA ALA A 53 3.64 -21.10 -0.35
C ALA A 53 2.72 -20.14 -1.12
N GLU A 54 1.75 -20.68 -1.88
CA GLU A 54 0.77 -19.88 -2.61
C GLU A 54 -0.16 -19.10 -1.66
N ALA A 55 -0.51 -19.69 -0.51
CA ALA A 55 -1.32 -19.03 0.49
C ALA A 55 -0.55 -17.89 1.16
N VAL A 56 0.73 -18.06 1.44
CA VAL A 56 1.61 -17.00 1.96
C VAL A 56 1.73 -15.86 0.94
N GLN A 57 1.84 -16.17 -0.34
CA GLN A 57 1.92 -15.17 -1.39
C GLN A 57 0.59 -14.38 -1.53
N ALA A 58 -0.54 -15.06 -1.50
CA ALA A 58 -1.85 -14.41 -1.53
C ALA A 58 -2.06 -13.50 -0.31
N LEU A 59 -1.64 -13.95 0.88
CA LEU A 59 -1.68 -13.16 2.10
C LEU A 59 -0.77 -11.94 2.02
N GLN A 60 0.41 -12.07 1.40
CA GLN A 60 1.33 -10.97 1.20
C GLN A 60 0.72 -9.87 0.33
N CYS A 61 0.15 -10.23 -0.82
CA CYS A 61 -0.56 -9.28 -1.69
C CYS A 61 -1.68 -8.56 -0.93
N ALA A 62 -2.53 -9.30 -0.25
CA ALA A 62 -3.63 -8.72 0.53
C ALA A 62 -3.15 -7.78 1.65
N THR A 63 -2.01 -8.10 2.27
CA THR A 63 -1.41 -7.26 3.33
C THR A 63 -0.86 -5.97 2.75
N GLU A 64 -0.17 -6.03 1.62
CA GLU A 64 0.38 -4.85 0.95
C GLU A 64 -0.73 -3.91 0.47
N ASP A 65 -1.81 -4.46 -0.11
CA ASP A 65 -2.99 -3.70 -0.52
C ASP A 65 -3.66 -3.03 0.69
N TYR A 66 -3.83 -3.76 1.79
CA TYR A 66 -4.42 -3.23 3.01
C TYR A 66 -3.62 -2.08 3.61
N VAL A 67 -2.29 -2.22 3.68
CA VAL A 67 -1.40 -1.17 4.20
C VAL A 67 -1.45 0.06 3.30
N THR A 68 -1.43 -0.13 1.99
CA THR A 68 -1.50 0.96 1.00
C THR A 68 -2.81 1.74 1.14
N GLU A 69 -3.93 1.04 1.26
CA GLU A 69 -5.25 1.65 1.46
C GLU A 69 -5.34 2.39 2.80
N ALA A 70 -4.81 1.81 3.87
CA ALA A 70 -4.80 2.44 5.19
C ALA A 70 -4.02 3.76 5.19
N PHE A 71 -2.84 3.79 4.57
CA PHE A 71 -2.05 5.01 4.45
C PHE A 71 -2.67 6.05 3.50
N SER A 72 -3.31 5.62 2.41
CA SER A 72 -4.05 6.54 1.53
C SER A 72 -5.14 7.28 2.29
N ARG A 73 -5.96 6.56 3.05
CA ARG A 73 -7.02 7.16 3.88
C ARG A 73 -6.45 8.05 4.99
N ALA A 74 -5.36 7.63 5.63
CA ALA A 74 -4.71 8.44 6.66
C ALA A 74 -4.12 9.73 6.09
N SER A 75 -3.60 9.68 4.85
CA SER A 75 -3.14 10.86 4.11
C SER A 75 -4.27 11.85 3.85
N ASP A 76 -5.46 11.38 3.46
CA ASP A 76 -6.63 12.22 3.28
C ASP A 76 -7.01 12.94 4.58
N VAL A 77 -7.00 12.24 5.71
CA VAL A 77 -7.26 12.83 7.03
C VAL A 77 -6.22 13.91 7.39
N ALA A 78 -4.94 13.65 7.13
CA ALA A 78 -3.88 14.62 7.35
C ALA A 78 -4.06 15.88 6.47
N CYS A 79 -4.40 15.70 5.20
CA CYS A 79 -4.70 16.79 4.26
C CYS A 79 -5.87 17.65 4.72
N TYR A 80 -6.94 17.05 5.22
CA TYR A 80 -8.08 17.79 5.80
C TYR A 80 -7.65 18.68 6.97
N SER A 81 -6.63 18.28 7.70
CA SER A 81 -6.05 19.06 8.81
C SER A 81 -4.92 19.99 8.37
N SER A 82 -4.77 20.21 7.07
CA SER A 82 -3.71 21.05 6.46
C SER A 82 -2.29 20.63 6.89
N ARG A 83 -2.05 19.31 6.98
CA ARG A 83 -0.75 18.72 7.35
C ARG A 83 -0.24 17.83 6.23
N ASP A 84 1.06 17.87 6.00
CA ASP A 84 1.75 17.03 4.99
C ASP A 84 2.28 15.72 5.60
N THR A 85 2.12 15.55 6.93
CA THR A 85 2.63 14.40 7.67
C THR A 85 1.49 13.63 8.29
N VAL A 86 1.46 12.33 8.01
CA VAL A 86 0.51 11.39 8.62
C VAL A 86 0.93 11.08 10.05
N SER A 87 0.03 11.29 10.99
CA SER A 87 0.22 10.99 12.41
C SER A 87 -0.42 9.64 12.81
N GLU A 88 -0.07 9.14 13.99
CA GLU A 88 -0.70 7.95 14.57
C GLU A 88 -2.23 8.09 14.67
N HIS A 89 -2.70 9.29 15.04
CA HIS A 89 -4.13 9.57 15.17
C HIS A 89 -4.87 9.43 13.82
N ASP A 90 -4.26 9.90 12.72
CA ASP A 90 -4.85 9.79 11.38
C ASP A 90 -4.97 8.32 10.95
N LEU A 91 -3.95 7.53 11.27
CA LEU A 91 -3.94 6.09 10.98
C LEU A 91 -4.99 5.35 11.80
N ARG A 92 -5.09 5.63 13.10
CA ARG A 92 -6.14 5.05 13.96
C ARG A 92 -7.54 5.40 13.48
N PHE A 93 -7.76 6.64 13.08
CA PHE A 93 -9.04 7.07 12.53
C PHE A 93 -9.36 6.33 11.22
N ALA A 94 -8.41 6.24 10.30
CA ALA A 94 -8.56 5.53 9.03
C ALA A 94 -8.89 4.05 9.22
N LEU A 95 -8.23 3.37 10.16
CA LEU A 95 -8.46 1.96 10.50
C LEU A 95 -9.81 1.76 11.22
N GLY A 96 -10.18 2.67 12.13
CA GLY A 96 -11.48 2.64 12.83
C GLY A 96 -12.65 2.83 11.87
N ALA A 97 -12.56 3.76 10.94
CA ALA A 97 -13.57 3.98 9.92
C ALA A 97 -13.75 2.75 9.01
N SER A 98 -12.68 2.01 8.72
CA SER A 98 -12.74 0.75 7.96
C SER A 98 -13.46 -0.38 8.69
N ALA A 99 -13.37 -0.42 10.03
CA ALA A 99 -14.03 -1.44 10.84
C ALA A 99 -15.57 -1.28 10.83
N VAL A 100 -16.05 -0.05 10.76
CA VAL A 100 -17.50 0.26 10.71
C VAL A 100 -18.10 -0.05 9.33
N GLY A 101 -17.30 0.02 8.26
CA GLY A 101 -17.73 -0.21 6.87
C GLY A 101 -17.77 -1.69 6.44
N ARG A 102 -17.31 -2.65 7.25
CA ARG A 102 -17.24 -4.07 6.87
C ARG A 102 -18.58 -4.80 6.75
N GLY A 103 -19.68 -4.09 6.91
CA GLY A 103 -21.03 -4.64 6.86
C GLY A 103 -21.68 -4.78 5.49
N LYS A 104 -21.14 -4.29 4.36
CA LYS A 104 -21.74 -4.48 3.03
C LYS A 104 -20.77 -4.25 1.87
N SER A 105 -20.68 -5.28 1.05
CA SER A 105 -20.25 -5.32 -0.36
C SER A 105 -18.83 -4.85 -0.68
N ALA A 106 -17.96 -5.84 -0.84
CA ALA A 106 -16.83 -5.76 -1.73
C ALA A 106 -17.31 -5.51 -3.17
N SER A 107 -17.48 -4.26 -3.56
CA SER A 107 -17.33 -3.90 -4.95
C SER A 107 -15.84 -3.88 -5.21
N LEU A 108 -15.37 -4.87 -5.95
CA LEU A 108 -14.05 -4.87 -6.58
C LEU A 108 -13.92 -3.60 -7.42
N GLN A 109 -13.39 -2.55 -6.82
CA GLN A 109 -12.97 -1.39 -7.55
C GLN A 109 -11.68 -1.79 -8.26
N GLN A 110 -11.78 -1.94 -9.57
CA GLN A 110 -10.67 -2.20 -10.47
C GLN A 110 -9.55 -1.20 -10.20
N PRO A 111 -8.27 -1.64 -10.25
CA PRO A 111 -7.16 -0.72 -10.23
C PRO A 111 -7.35 0.29 -11.36
N CYS A 112 -7.15 1.58 -11.07
CA CYS A 112 -7.17 2.64 -12.06
C CYS A 112 -6.30 2.24 -13.24
N ALA A 113 -6.95 1.75 -14.29
CA ALA A 113 -6.35 1.67 -15.61
C ALA A 113 -5.97 3.09 -15.98
N LEU A 114 -4.68 3.33 -16.17
CA LEU A 114 -4.15 4.52 -16.79
C LEU A 114 -4.92 4.73 -18.09
N GLN A 115 -5.76 5.72 -18.10
CA GLN A 115 -6.45 6.17 -19.30
C GLN A 115 -5.41 6.74 -20.25
N GLU A 116 -5.00 5.95 -21.22
CA GLU A 116 -4.19 6.45 -22.34
C GLU A 116 -4.96 7.57 -23.02
N PRO A 117 -4.33 8.72 -23.28
CA PRO A 117 -4.96 9.78 -24.06
C PRO A 117 -5.18 9.25 -25.48
N ALA A 118 -6.45 9.18 -25.88
CA ALA A 118 -6.83 8.87 -27.23
C ALA A 118 -6.13 9.83 -28.19
N ALA A 119 -5.28 9.27 -29.04
CA ALA A 119 -4.70 9.98 -30.17
C ALA A 119 -5.84 10.38 -31.08
N GLN A 120 -6.14 11.68 -31.13
CA GLN A 120 -6.98 12.27 -32.17
C GLN A 120 -6.19 12.20 -33.48
N THR A 121 -6.54 11.27 -34.31
CA THR A 121 -6.16 11.33 -35.74
C THR A 121 -7.04 12.36 -36.37
N ASP A 122 -6.49 13.55 -36.55
CA ASP A 122 -7.02 14.55 -37.44
C ASP A 122 -6.82 14.06 -38.89
N ASN A 123 -7.94 13.74 -39.55
CA ASN A 123 -7.95 13.41 -40.99
C ASN A 123 -8.63 14.56 -41.71
N SER A 124 -7.83 15.38 -42.35
CA SER A 124 -8.26 16.29 -43.43
C SER A 124 -7.49 16.01 -44.68
#